data_3998f8ad4f1198e3de08e35422afaf24
#
_entry.id   3998f8ad4f1198e3de08e35422afaf24
#
_cell.length_a   1.000
_cell.length_b   1.000
_cell.length_c   1.000
_cell.angle_alpha   90.00
_cell.angle_beta   90.00
_cell.angle_gamma   90.00
#
_symmetry.space_group_name_H-M   'P 1'
#
loop_
_entity.id
_entity.type
_entity.pdbx_description
1 polymer ?
#
loop_
_entity_poly.entity_id
_entity_poly.type
_entity_poly.pdbx_seq_one_letter_code
_entity_poly.pdbx_strand_id
1 'polypeptide(L)'
;MPVVFLDGLFMLHDEGVRSRLDLSVLVHATPERRLARRMVRDQAERSLTPDIIQYQWDKHVRPGDLTYLEPVQHLADVVVDNDRDVPIDLTPALTAIDLLLND
;
A
#
# COMPACT_ATOMS: atom_id res chain seq x y z
N MET A 1 1.67 -26.88 0.29
CA MET A 1 1.35 -26.05 1.46
C MET A 1 0.41 -24.93 1.05
N PRO A 2 -0.69 -24.72 1.76
CA PRO A 2 -1.60 -23.63 1.41
C PRO A 2 -0.96 -22.27 1.62
N VAL A 3 -1.30 -21.31 0.76
CA VAL A 3 -0.85 -19.93 0.84
C VAL A 3 -2.07 -19.03 1.09
N VAL A 4 -1.94 -18.15 2.07
CA VAL A 4 -3.01 -17.19 2.40
C VAL A 4 -2.49 -15.80 2.16
N PHE A 5 -3.21 -15.02 1.34
CA PHE A 5 -2.92 -13.61 1.11
C PHE A 5 -3.86 -12.76 1.94
N LEU A 6 -3.30 -11.82 2.69
CA LEU A 6 -4.04 -10.80 3.42
C LEU A 6 -3.76 -9.45 2.78
N ASP A 7 -4.81 -8.71 2.48
CA ASP A 7 -4.71 -7.37 1.93
C ASP A 7 -5.36 -6.39 2.90
N GLY A 8 -4.70 -5.29 3.13
CA GLY A 8 -5.22 -4.26 4.02
C GLY A 8 -4.31 -3.05 4.08
N LEU A 9 -4.94 -1.88 4.24
CA LEU A 9 -4.25 -0.60 4.16
C LEU A 9 -3.24 -0.41 5.31
N PHE A 10 -3.57 -0.89 6.51
CA PHE A 10 -2.75 -0.69 7.70
C PHE A 10 -2.30 -2.00 8.35
N MET A 11 -2.07 -3.01 7.54
CA MET A 11 -1.70 -4.36 8.02
C MET A 11 -0.41 -4.37 8.86
N LEU A 12 0.56 -3.51 8.52
CA LEU A 12 1.83 -3.45 9.23
C LEU A 12 1.75 -2.73 10.58
N HIS A 13 0.69 -1.94 10.81
CA HIS A 13 0.53 -1.19 12.06
C HIS A 13 0.24 -2.10 13.25
N ASP A 14 -0.56 -3.13 13.05
CA ASP A 14 -0.94 -4.05 14.11
C ASP A 14 0.15 -5.09 14.33
N GLU A 15 0.79 -5.05 15.49
CA GLU A 15 1.85 -5.99 15.85
C GLU A 15 1.37 -7.44 15.88
N GLY A 16 0.14 -7.66 16.32
CA GLY A 16 -0.46 -9.01 16.34
C GLY A 16 -0.62 -9.59 14.96
N VAL A 17 -1.03 -8.78 13.98
CA VAL A 17 -1.10 -9.19 12.57
C VAL A 17 0.31 -9.34 12.00
N ARG A 18 1.15 -8.33 12.18
CA ARG A 18 2.52 -8.31 11.64
C ARG A 18 3.33 -9.53 12.08
N SER A 19 3.23 -9.92 13.36
CA SER A 19 3.97 -11.04 13.90
C SER A 19 3.54 -12.41 13.36
N ARG A 20 2.36 -12.48 12.72
CA ARG A 20 1.83 -13.71 12.13
C ARG A 20 2.08 -13.83 10.63
N LEU A 21 2.64 -12.79 10.00
CA LEU A 21 2.96 -12.81 8.59
C LEU A 21 4.31 -13.49 8.37
N ASP A 22 4.37 -14.43 7.43
CA ASP A 22 5.63 -15.04 6.99
C ASP A 22 6.37 -14.12 6.03
N LEU A 23 5.63 -13.28 5.29
CA LEU A 23 6.19 -12.32 4.36
C LEU A 23 5.24 -11.12 4.28
N SER A 24 5.81 -9.93 4.34
CA SER A 24 5.07 -8.68 4.14
C SER A 24 5.61 -7.93 2.92
N VAL A 25 4.69 -7.44 2.10
CA VAL A 25 4.99 -6.68 0.88
C VAL A 25 4.29 -5.34 0.97
N LEU A 26 5.05 -4.27 0.84
CA LEU A 26 4.53 -2.91 0.76
C LEU A 26 4.56 -2.44 -0.70
N VAL A 27 3.42 -2.03 -1.21
CA VAL A 27 3.34 -1.34 -2.49
C VAL A 27 3.43 0.16 -2.23
N HIS A 28 4.52 0.78 -2.67
CA HIS A 28 4.87 2.16 -2.33
C HIS A 28 4.63 3.13 -3.48
N ALA A 29 4.01 4.24 -3.18
CA ALA A 29 3.95 5.43 -4.03
C ALA A 29 4.00 6.67 -3.13
N THR A 30 4.56 7.77 -3.65
CA THR A 30 4.62 9.02 -2.88
C THR A 30 3.21 9.55 -2.60
N PRO A 31 3.02 10.31 -1.51
CA PRO A 31 1.73 10.93 -1.22
C PRO A 31 1.19 11.78 -2.38
N GLU A 32 2.06 12.54 -3.04
CA GLU A 32 1.70 13.38 -4.18
C GLU A 32 1.13 12.56 -5.33
N ARG A 33 1.77 11.46 -5.68
CA ARG A 33 1.31 10.58 -6.75
C ARG A 33 0.01 9.86 -6.38
N ARG A 34 -0.10 9.46 -5.13
CA ARG A 34 -1.31 8.81 -4.62
C ARG A 34 -2.52 9.76 -4.68
N LEU A 35 -2.33 11.02 -4.30
CA LEU A 35 -3.38 12.04 -4.42
C LEU A 35 -3.75 12.29 -5.87
N ALA A 36 -2.78 12.42 -6.76
CA ALA A 36 -3.02 12.63 -8.18
C ALA A 36 -3.84 11.48 -8.80
N ARG A 37 -3.49 10.23 -8.47
CA ARG A 37 -4.24 9.05 -8.93
C ARG A 37 -5.65 9.02 -8.36
N ARG A 38 -5.81 9.39 -7.10
CA ARG A 38 -7.13 9.47 -6.46
C ARG A 38 -8.00 10.55 -7.12
N MET A 39 -7.42 11.68 -7.49
CA MET A 39 -8.14 12.74 -8.20
C MET A 39 -8.73 12.22 -9.52
N VAL A 40 -7.96 11.49 -10.29
CA VAL A 40 -8.44 10.91 -11.56
C VAL A 40 -9.52 9.86 -11.31
N ARG A 41 -9.25 8.92 -10.44
CA ARG A 41 -10.15 7.77 -10.19
C ARG A 41 -11.49 8.20 -9.62
N ASP A 42 -11.47 9.03 -8.57
CA ASP A 42 -12.68 9.34 -7.82
C ASP A 42 -13.59 10.31 -8.59
N GLN A 43 -13.05 11.13 -9.46
CA GLN A 43 -13.87 11.93 -10.38
C GLN A 43 -14.53 11.05 -11.45
N ALA A 44 -13.78 10.10 -12.01
CA ALA A 44 -14.27 9.24 -13.08
C ALA A 44 -15.23 8.15 -12.60
N GLU A 45 -14.89 7.48 -11.49
CA GLU A 45 -15.60 6.29 -11.02
C GLU A 45 -16.62 6.57 -9.94
N ARG A 46 -16.45 7.62 -9.14
CA ARG A 46 -17.30 7.94 -7.99
C ARG A 46 -18.02 9.26 -8.10
N SER A 47 -17.83 9.98 -9.20
CA SER A 47 -18.44 11.28 -9.45
C SER A 47 -18.18 12.30 -8.33
N LEU A 48 -17.05 12.19 -7.64
CA LEU A 48 -16.67 13.14 -6.61
C LEU A 48 -16.03 14.38 -7.25
N THR A 49 -16.27 15.54 -6.63
CA THR A 49 -15.62 16.78 -7.07
C THR A 49 -14.19 16.86 -6.53
N PRO A 50 -13.29 17.62 -7.19
CA PRO A 50 -11.93 17.81 -6.68
C PRO A 50 -11.88 18.36 -5.25
N ASP A 51 -12.79 19.26 -4.87
CA ASP A 51 -12.83 19.82 -3.52
C ASP A 51 -13.14 18.75 -2.46
N ILE A 52 -14.06 17.84 -2.75
CA ILE A 52 -14.40 16.73 -1.85
C ILE A 52 -13.22 15.77 -1.73
N ILE A 53 -12.56 15.45 -2.84
CA ILE A 53 -11.39 14.56 -2.84
C ILE A 53 -10.27 15.17 -2.01
N GLN A 54 -9.99 16.45 -2.20
CA GLN A 54 -8.96 17.15 -1.43
C GLN A 54 -9.29 17.19 0.06
N TYR A 55 -10.55 17.44 0.40
CA TYR A 55 -11.01 17.42 1.79
C TYR A 55 -10.79 16.04 2.44
N GLN A 56 -11.20 14.97 1.76
CA GLN A 56 -11.01 13.61 2.26
C GLN A 56 -9.54 13.30 2.45
N TRP A 57 -8.69 13.72 1.52
CA TRP A 57 -7.25 13.54 1.62
C TRP A 57 -6.66 14.25 2.84
N ASP A 58 -6.96 15.53 2.99
CA ASP A 58 -6.38 16.36 4.05
C ASP A 58 -6.88 15.96 5.44
N LYS A 59 -8.13 15.54 5.57
CA LYS A 59 -8.77 15.29 6.86
C LYS A 59 -8.74 13.83 7.29
N HIS A 60 -8.65 12.89 6.36
CA HIS A 60 -8.77 11.46 6.68
C HIS A 60 -7.61 10.62 6.16
N VAL A 61 -7.29 10.72 4.88
CA VAL A 61 -6.30 9.82 4.26
C VAL A 61 -4.88 10.14 4.72
N ARG A 62 -4.45 11.38 4.58
CA ARG A 62 -3.09 11.79 4.93
C ARG A 62 -2.80 11.68 6.43
N PRO A 63 -3.69 12.12 7.32
CA PRO A 63 -3.48 11.89 8.75
C PRO A 63 -3.39 10.41 9.13
N GLY A 64 -4.19 9.55 8.47
CA GLY A 64 -4.12 8.10 8.68
C GLY A 64 -2.77 7.52 8.24
N ASP A 65 -2.25 7.93 7.11
CA ASP A 65 -0.93 7.52 6.62
C ASP A 65 0.18 7.90 7.59
N LEU A 66 0.14 9.12 8.09
CA LEU A 66 1.15 9.63 9.03
C LEU A 66 1.12 8.91 10.36
N THR A 67 -0.06 8.47 10.79
CA THR A 67 -0.25 7.81 12.08
C THR A 67 -0.02 6.30 12.01
N TYR A 68 -0.54 5.63 10.96
CA TYR A 68 -0.64 4.17 10.93
C TYR A 68 0.24 3.50 9.88
N LEU A 69 0.70 4.20 8.86
CA LEU A 69 1.48 3.62 7.77
C LEU A 69 2.95 4.02 7.81
N GLU A 70 3.25 5.31 7.72
CA GLU A 70 4.62 5.79 7.60
C GLU A 70 5.54 5.36 8.74
N PRO A 71 5.10 5.34 10.02
CA PRO A 71 5.96 4.91 11.10
C PRO A 71 6.39 3.45 11.03
N VAL A 72 5.67 2.60 10.32
CA VAL A 72 5.91 1.14 10.27
C VAL A 72 6.24 0.62 8.88
N GLN A 73 6.20 1.46 7.84
CA GLN A 73 6.44 0.99 6.47
C GLN A 73 7.84 0.37 6.29
N HIS A 74 8.82 0.79 7.07
CA HIS A 74 10.17 0.23 7.06
C HIS A 74 10.23 -1.22 7.56
N LEU A 75 9.15 -1.71 8.19
CA LEU A 75 9.06 -3.09 8.68
C LEU A 75 8.63 -4.08 7.60
N ALA A 76 8.25 -3.61 6.41
CA ALA A 76 7.93 -4.49 5.30
C ALA A 76 9.18 -5.25 4.83
N ASP A 77 8.99 -6.54 4.55
CA ASP A 77 10.10 -7.38 4.06
C ASP A 77 10.50 -7.02 2.64
N VAL A 78 9.52 -6.66 1.81
CA VAL A 78 9.72 -6.30 0.41
C VAL A 78 8.94 -5.03 0.10
N VAL A 79 9.58 -4.13 -0.64
CA VAL A 79 8.91 -2.93 -1.16
C VAL A 79 8.81 -3.04 -2.67
N VAL A 80 7.60 -2.92 -3.18
CA VAL A 80 7.32 -2.85 -4.62
C VAL A 80 7.07 -1.40 -4.98
N ASP A 81 7.86 -0.86 -5.91
CA ASP A 81 7.73 0.53 -6.34
C ASP A 81 6.54 0.69 -7.30
N ASN A 82 5.62 1.53 -6.92
CA ASN A 82 4.48 1.93 -7.75
C ASN A 82 4.43 3.47 -7.91
N ASP A 83 5.59 4.12 -7.82
CA ASP A 83 5.70 5.58 -7.86
C ASP A 83 6.04 6.11 -9.26
N ARG A 84 5.73 5.34 -10.31
CA ARG A 84 6.00 5.70 -11.70
C ARG A 84 4.81 5.41 -12.58
N ASP A 85 4.74 6.07 -13.74
CA ASP A 85 3.69 5.87 -14.74
C ASP A 85 4.06 4.77 -15.75
N VAL A 86 4.53 3.66 -15.23
CA VAL A 86 4.88 2.45 -15.98
C VAL A 86 4.25 1.25 -15.30
N PRO A 87 4.11 0.12 -15.97
CA PRO A 87 3.61 -1.10 -15.33
C PRO A 87 4.44 -1.45 -14.09
N ILE A 88 3.75 -1.86 -13.03
CA ILE A 88 4.39 -2.24 -11.78
C ILE A 88 5.26 -3.49 -11.99
N ASP A 89 6.47 -3.47 -11.45
CA ASP A 89 7.36 -4.64 -11.47
C ASP A 89 7.16 -5.44 -10.18
N LEU A 90 6.54 -6.61 -10.29
CA LEU A 90 6.28 -7.51 -9.18
C LEU A 90 7.42 -8.48 -8.91
N THR A 91 8.50 -8.45 -9.68
CA THR A 91 9.62 -9.39 -9.56
C THR A 91 10.16 -9.50 -8.13
N PRO A 92 10.40 -8.41 -7.38
CA PRO A 92 10.90 -8.52 -6.01
C PRO A 92 9.96 -9.32 -5.10
N ALA A 93 8.66 -9.10 -5.21
CA ALA A 93 7.66 -9.81 -4.40
C ALA A 93 7.57 -11.28 -4.82
N LEU A 94 7.54 -11.57 -6.12
CA LEU A 94 7.47 -12.93 -6.63
C LEU A 94 8.71 -13.74 -6.26
N THR A 95 9.89 -13.14 -6.32
CA THR A 95 11.13 -13.76 -5.91
C THR A 95 11.11 -14.12 -4.42
N ALA A 96 10.65 -13.21 -3.57
CA ALA A 96 10.57 -13.44 -2.13
C ALA A 96 9.57 -14.55 -1.79
N ILE A 97 8.43 -14.58 -2.46
CA ILE A 97 7.43 -15.65 -2.28
C ILE A 97 8.02 -17.01 -2.70
N ASP A 98 8.71 -17.04 -3.82
CA ASP A 98 9.31 -18.26 -4.35
C ASP A 98 10.36 -18.82 -3.39
N LEU A 99 11.22 -17.96 -2.87
CA LEU A 99 12.21 -18.36 -1.86
C LEU A 99 11.57 -18.90 -0.59
N LEU A 100 10.48 -18.30 -0.16
CA LEU A 100 9.74 -18.72 1.04
C LEU A 100 9.11 -20.11 0.84
N LEU A 101 8.53 -20.37 -0.31
CA LEU A 101 7.82 -21.62 -0.61
C LEU A 101 8.73 -22.77 -0.94
N ASN A 102 9.94 -22.52 -1.42
CA ASN A 102 10.89 -23.53 -1.86
C ASN A 102 12.04 -23.76 -0.87
N ASP A 103 11.88 -23.28 0.31
CA ASP A 103 12.90 -23.37 1.38
C ASP A 103 12.80 -24.67 2.20
#